data_7a93de69a579b0e4ac58aa697b835e01
#
_entry.id   7a93de69a579b0e4ac58aa697b835e01
#
_cell.length_a   1.000
_cell.length_b   1.000
_cell.length_c   1.000
_cell.angle_alpha   90.00
_cell.angle_beta   90.00
_cell.angle_gamma   90.00
#
_symmetry.space_group_name_H-M   'P 1'
#
loop_
_entity.id
_entity.type
_entity.pdbx_description
1 polymer ?
#
loop_
_entity_poly.entity_id
_entity_poly.type
_entity_poly.pdbx_seq_one_letter_code
_entity_poly.pdbx_strand_id
1 'polypeptide(L)'
;MSSENSNSSDELMTDYIKKFLKEPPLLLKNFHYEDVLEFLQLGVEERFLNDEVILNESEYVNSAYLVAEGKVSIWKDNIQMATLGEGNFLGEAFLFSKNNRMAKVTADGDCVLLRYERYEALNFFRKKPEKLFNIFTKNIIEIQQRKISNMNVQLLNLKKRLLNDTNW
;
A
#
# COMPACT_ATOMS: atom_id res chain seq x y z
N MET A 1 16.74 -32.64 22.44
CA MET A 1 15.52 -32.89 21.66
C MET A 1 14.65 -31.65 21.73
N SER A 2 14.86 -30.68 20.87
CA SER A 2 14.01 -29.48 20.73
C SER A 2 14.45 -28.67 19.48
N SER A 3 14.24 -29.24 18.29
CA SER A 3 14.53 -28.58 17.02
C SER A 3 13.53 -28.93 15.88
N GLU A 4 12.32 -29.39 16.21
CA GLU A 4 11.35 -29.83 15.19
C GLU A 4 10.08 -28.99 15.08
N ASN A 5 9.91 -27.89 15.85
CA ASN A 5 8.66 -27.11 15.82
C ASN A 5 8.71 -25.80 15.02
N SER A 6 9.84 -25.45 14.40
CA SER A 6 9.92 -24.22 13.58
C SER A 6 9.59 -24.41 12.09
N ASN A 7 9.58 -25.65 11.59
CA ASN A 7 9.41 -25.93 10.16
C ASN A 7 7.95 -26.00 9.68
N SER A 8 6.98 -26.25 10.55
CA SER A 8 5.58 -26.45 10.14
C SER A 8 4.79 -25.16 9.94
N SER A 9 5.17 -24.06 10.58
CA SER A 9 4.51 -22.75 10.41
C SER A 9 5.00 -22.01 9.16
N ASP A 10 6.25 -22.23 8.75
CA ASP A 10 6.82 -21.62 7.56
C ASP A 10 6.29 -22.23 6.25
N GLU A 11 5.86 -23.48 6.25
CA GLU A 11 5.28 -24.15 5.08
C GLU A 11 3.86 -23.64 4.73
N LEU A 12 3.14 -23.05 5.69
CA LEU A 12 1.78 -22.52 5.50
C LEU A 12 1.73 -21.03 5.15
N MET A 13 2.88 -20.34 5.19
CA MET A 13 2.94 -18.91 4.82
C MET A 13 3.04 -18.75 3.31
N THR A 14 2.26 -17.80 2.76
CA THR A 14 2.35 -17.41 1.35
C THR A 14 3.70 -16.75 1.04
N ASP A 15 4.14 -16.86 -0.20
CA ASP A 15 5.46 -16.35 -0.61
C ASP A 15 5.59 -14.84 -0.42
N TYR A 16 4.52 -14.06 -0.63
CA TYR A 16 4.55 -12.62 -0.38
C TYR A 16 4.69 -12.28 1.12
N ILE A 17 4.10 -13.06 2.03
CA ILE A 17 4.32 -12.87 3.49
C ILE A 17 5.78 -13.11 3.83
N LYS A 18 6.38 -14.21 3.35
CA LYS A 18 7.81 -14.50 3.56
C LYS A 18 8.71 -13.38 3.02
N LYS A 19 8.37 -12.85 1.84
CA LYS A 19 9.07 -11.72 1.23
C LYS A 19 8.99 -10.47 2.09
N PHE A 20 7.78 -10.10 2.53
CA PHE A 20 7.57 -8.88 3.32
C PHE A 20 8.08 -8.97 4.77
N LEU A 21 8.25 -10.18 5.29
CA LEU A 21 8.94 -10.38 6.57
C LEU A 21 10.45 -10.13 6.46
N LYS A 22 11.05 -10.42 5.30
CA LYS A 22 12.48 -10.12 5.03
C LYS A 22 12.70 -8.66 4.68
N GLU A 23 11.81 -8.11 3.87
CA GLU A 23 11.84 -6.73 3.36
C GLU A 23 10.46 -6.07 3.58
N PRO A 24 10.20 -5.52 4.78
CA PRO A 24 8.90 -4.94 5.07
C PRO A 24 8.54 -3.80 4.13
N PRO A 25 7.26 -3.71 3.68
CA PRO A 25 6.75 -2.55 2.99
C PRO A 25 7.05 -1.26 3.77
N LEU A 26 7.23 -0.13 3.06
CA LEU A 26 7.59 1.14 3.69
C LEU A 26 6.66 1.53 4.85
N LEU A 27 5.36 1.22 4.74
CA LEU A 27 4.38 1.49 5.79
C LEU A 27 4.68 0.73 7.09
N LEU A 28 5.29 -0.45 7.00
CA LEU A 28 5.65 -1.32 8.15
C LEU A 28 7.14 -1.25 8.50
N LYS A 29 7.87 -0.32 7.90
CA LYS A 29 9.29 -0.11 8.19
C LYS A 29 9.52 0.17 9.67
N ASN A 30 10.56 -0.44 10.24
CA ASN A 30 10.92 -0.35 11.66
C ASN A 30 9.92 -1.01 12.64
N PHE A 31 8.99 -1.82 12.14
CA PHE A 31 8.22 -2.73 12.99
C PHE A 31 9.09 -3.92 13.40
N HIS A 32 8.82 -4.51 14.56
CA HIS A 32 9.37 -5.82 14.91
C HIS A 32 8.76 -6.91 14.03
N TYR A 33 9.47 -8.02 13.87
CA TYR A 33 9.07 -9.14 13.03
C TYR A 33 7.64 -9.62 13.33
N GLU A 34 7.33 -9.79 14.61
CA GLU A 34 6.02 -10.26 15.07
C GLU A 34 4.91 -9.28 14.74
N ASP A 35 5.18 -7.96 14.84
CA ASP A 35 4.22 -6.91 14.51
C ASP A 35 3.97 -6.82 12.99
N VAL A 36 5.02 -7.03 12.18
CA VAL A 36 4.88 -7.13 10.71
C VAL A 36 4.00 -8.32 10.36
N LEU A 37 4.31 -9.50 10.90
CA LEU A 37 3.56 -10.73 10.63
C LEU A 37 2.09 -10.58 11.02
N GLU A 38 1.81 -10.10 12.24
CA GLU A 38 0.45 -9.91 12.74
C GLU A 38 -0.31 -8.89 11.89
N PHE A 39 0.34 -7.78 11.48
CA PHE A 39 -0.28 -6.79 10.60
C PHE A 39 -0.58 -7.37 9.21
N LEU A 40 0.35 -8.12 8.61
CA LEU A 40 0.12 -8.76 7.32
C LEU A 40 -1.04 -9.76 7.37
N GLN A 41 -1.15 -10.54 8.46
CA GLN A 41 -2.22 -11.52 8.67
C GLN A 41 -3.60 -10.87 8.93
N LEU A 42 -3.63 -9.59 9.32
CA LEU A 42 -4.87 -8.84 9.46
C LEU A 42 -5.54 -8.54 8.11
N GLY A 43 -4.75 -8.49 7.03
CA GLY A 43 -5.22 -8.22 5.69
C GLY A 43 -6.05 -9.37 5.11
N VAL A 44 -7.17 -9.05 4.48
CA VAL A 44 -8.00 -10.01 3.73
C VAL A 44 -7.48 -10.08 2.29
N GLU A 45 -7.07 -11.28 1.85
CA GLU A 45 -6.60 -11.51 0.50
C GLU A 45 -7.73 -11.37 -0.53
N GLU A 46 -7.52 -10.55 -1.54
CA GLU A 46 -8.39 -10.37 -2.70
C GLU A 46 -7.58 -10.52 -3.99
N ARG A 47 -8.12 -11.26 -4.96
CA ARG A 47 -7.48 -11.53 -6.26
C ARG A 47 -8.24 -10.82 -7.35
N PHE A 48 -7.52 -10.18 -8.26
CA PHE A 48 -8.06 -9.44 -9.39
C PHE A 48 -7.40 -9.91 -10.69
N LEU A 49 -8.21 -10.08 -11.72
CA LEU A 49 -7.74 -10.34 -13.08
C LEU A 49 -7.35 -9.02 -13.76
N ASN A 50 -6.56 -9.13 -14.83
CA ASN A 50 -6.16 -7.96 -15.61
C ASN A 50 -7.34 -7.05 -15.97
N ASP A 51 -7.15 -5.75 -15.82
CA ASP A 51 -8.14 -4.68 -16.08
C ASP A 51 -9.37 -4.64 -15.13
N GLU A 52 -9.48 -5.55 -14.16
CA GLU A 52 -10.54 -5.45 -13.17
C GLU A 52 -10.43 -4.16 -12.33
N VAL A 53 -11.58 -3.57 -12.05
CA VAL A 53 -11.69 -2.38 -11.20
C VAL A 53 -11.59 -2.80 -9.74
N ILE A 54 -10.58 -2.27 -9.05
CA ILE A 54 -10.33 -2.51 -7.62
C ILE A 54 -11.04 -1.45 -6.78
N LEU A 55 -10.90 -0.18 -7.18
CA LEU A 55 -11.50 0.97 -6.50
C LEU A 55 -12.06 1.94 -7.53
N ASN A 56 -13.25 2.47 -7.23
CA ASN A 56 -13.82 3.56 -8.01
C ASN A 56 -13.50 4.92 -7.41
N GLU A 57 -13.40 5.93 -8.26
CA GLU A 57 -13.35 7.31 -7.82
C GLU A 57 -14.64 7.68 -7.06
N SER A 58 -14.52 8.53 -6.06
CA SER A 58 -15.61 9.01 -5.19
C SER A 58 -16.23 7.98 -4.23
N GLU A 59 -15.75 6.73 -4.19
CA GLU A 59 -16.15 5.79 -3.15
C GLU A 59 -15.66 6.23 -1.77
N TYR A 60 -16.44 5.92 -0.73
CA TYR A 60 -16.07 6.23 0.64
C TYR A 60 -14.87 5.39 1.10
N VAL A 61 -13.88 6.05 1.72
CA VAL A 61 -12.65 5.40 2.22
C VAL A 61 -12.86 4.85 3.62
N ASN A 62 -12.98 3.53 3.76
CA ASN A 62 -12.99 2.82 5.04
C ASN A 62 -11.91 1.72 5.12
N SER A 63 -11.18 1.49 4.04
CA SER A 63 -10.17 0.45 3.93
C SER A 63 -8.93 0.96 3.18
N ALA A 64 -7.80 0.28 3.40
CA ALA A 64 -6.58 0.42 2.63
C ALA A 64 -6.21 -0.92 1.99
N TYR A 65 -5.33 -0.89 0.99
CA TYR A 65 -4.87 -2.08 0.29
C TYR A 65 -3.35 -2.09 0.20
N LEU A 66 -2.75 -3.24 0.45
CA LEU A 66 -1.35 -3.53 0.15
C LEU A 66 -1.28 -4.36 -1.12
N VAL A 67 -0.49 -3.95 -2.10
CA VAL A 67 -0.19 -4.78 -3.27
C VAL A 67 0.73 -5.90 -2.82
N ALA A 68 0.20 -7.11 -2.72
CA ALA A 68 0.94 -8.31 -2.30
C ALA A 68 1.69 -8.94 -3.46
N GLU A 69 1.04 -9.06 -4.62
CA GLU A 69 1.62 -9.57 -5.87
C GLU A 69 1.11 -8.76 -7.07
N GLY A 70 1.96 -8.57 -8.07
CA GLY A 70 1.60 -7.89 -9.31
C GLY A 70 1.63 -6.37 -9.20
N LYS A 71 0.76 -5.71 -9.98
CA LYS A 71 0.74 -4.25 -10.12
C LYS A 71 -0.69 -3.73 -10.25
N VAL A 72 -0.87 -2.45 -9.93
CA VAL A 72 -2.12 -1.73 -10.13
C VAL A 72 -1.87 -0.39 -10.82
N SER A 73 -2.82 0.05 -11.64
CA SER A 73 -2.80 1.35 -12.31
C SER A 73 -3.78 2.31 -11.65
N ILE A 74 -3.33 3.54 -11.45
CA ILE A 74 -4.10 4.62 -10.84
C ILE A 74 -4.54 5.60 -11.93
N TRP A 75 -5.83 5.92 -12.00
CA TRP A 75 -6.46 6.72 -13.03
C TRP A 75 -7.21 7.91 -12.46
N LYS A 76 -7.10 9.03 -13.14
CA LYS A 76 -7.90 10.24 -12.91
C LYS A 76 -8.34 10.80 -14.26
N ASP A 77 -9.65 11.06 -14.43
CA ASP A 77 -10.21 11.59 -15.68
C ASP A 77 -9.76 10.79 -16.93
N ASN A 78 -9.73 9.46 -16.82
CA ASN A 78 -9.23 8.52 -17.84
C ASN A 78 -7.74 8.67 -18.21
N ILE A 79 -6.98 9.42 -17.43
CA ILE A 79 -5.52 9.53 -17.57
C ILE A 79 -4.86 8.64 -16.52
N GLN A 80 -3.94 7.78 -16.97
CA GLN A 80 -3.13 6.99 -16.06
C GLN A 80 -2.10 7.89 -15.36
N MET A 81 -2.25 7.99 -14.05
CA MET A 81 -1.42 8.86 -13.21
C MET A 81 -0.17 8.16 -12.69
N ALA A 82 -0.28 6.86 -12.37
CA ALA A 82 0.79 6.08 -11.79
C ALA A 82 0.53 4.57 -11.93
N THR A 83 1.59 3.78 -11.79
CA THR A 83 1.54 2.34 -11.57
C THR A 83 2.21 2.04 -10.24
N LEU A 84 1.58 1.23 -9.40
CA LEU A 84 2.12 0.78 -8.11
C LEU A 84 2.30 -0.73 -8.13
N GLY A 85 3.48 -1.18 -7.73
CA GLY A 85 3.83 -2.59 -7.61
C GLY A 85 3.77 -3.10 -6.18
N GLU A 86 4.31 -4.30 -5.98
CA GLU A 86 4.35 -5.00 -4.70
C GLU A 86 4.95 -4.14 -3.58
N GLY A 87 4.40 -4.25 -2.37
CA GLY A 87 4.81 -3.49 -1.19
C GLY A 87 4.25 -2.07 -1.11
N ASN A 88 3.57 -1.57 -2.15
CA ASN A 88 2.91 -0.28 -2.10
C ASN A 88 1.52 -0.38 -1.45
N PHE A 89 1.16 0.66 -0.69
CA PHE A 89 -0.15 0.81 -0.10
C PHE A 89 -1.01 1.81 -0.89
N LEU A 90 -2.31 1.50 -1.00
CA LEU A 90 -3.36 2.34 -1.54
C LEU A 90 -4.24 2.82 -0.39
N GLY A 91 -4.41 4.13 -0.26
CA GLY A 91 -5.26 4.70 0.79
C GLY A 91 -4.70 4.55 2.20
N GLU A 92 -3.38 4.62 2.35
CA GLU A 92 -2.65 4.46 3.62
C GLU A 92 -3.07 5.47 4.70
N ALA A 93 -3.66 6.60 4.31
CA ALA A 93 -4.22 7.59 5.24
C ALA A 93 -5.63 7.24 5.76
N PHE A 94 -6.15 6.05 5.45
CA PHE A 94 -7.51 5.61 5.78
C PHE A 94 -7.85 5.66 7.27
N LEU A 95 -6.88 5.59 8.16
CA LEU A 95 -7.09 5.71 9.61
C LEU A 95 -7.39 7.15 10.04
N PHE A 96 -6.93 8.14 9.27
CA PHE A 96 -6.98 9.56 9.63
C PHE A 96 -7.98 10.35 8.80
N SER A 97 -8.34 9.86 7.62
CA SER A 97 -9.20 10.55 6.66
C SER A 97 -10.52 9.80 6.45
N LYS A 98 -11.61 10.57 6.37
CA LYS A 98 -12.95 10.08 5.99
C LYS A 98 -13.35 10.57 4.60
N ASN A 99 -12.39 10.97 3.80
CA ASN A 99 -12.65 11.50 2.45
C ASN A 99 -12.98 10.36 1.47
N ASN A 100 -13.60 10.73 0.36
CA ASN A 100 -13.83 9.82 -0.75
C ASN A 100 -12.53 9.53 -1.51
N ARG A 101 -12.51 8.43 -2.27
CA ARG A 101 -11.41 8.06 -3.16
C ARG A 101 -11.18 9.15 -4.21
N MET A 102 -9.93 9.55 -4.37
CA MET A 102 -9.55 10.61 -5.32
C MET A 102 -9.30 10.08 -6.73
N ALA A 103 -9.16 8.78 -6.91
CA ALA A 103 -8.79 8.13 -8.16
C ALA A 103 -9.42 6.75 -8.28
N LYS A 104 -9.60 6.30 -9.53
CA LYS A 104 -9.93 4.92 -9.88
C LYS A 104 -8.66 4.08 -9.86
N VAL A 105 -8.75 2.83 -9.44
CA VAL A 105 -7.66 1.85 -9.45
C VAL A 105 -8.09 0.60 -10.19
N THR A 106 -7.25 0.11 -11.10
CA THR A 106 -7.46 -1.13 -11.84
C THR A 106 -6.25 -2.05 -11.69
N ALA A 107 -6.46 -3.35 -11.84
CA ALA A 107 -5.39 -4.32 -11.96
C ALA A 107 -4.59 -4.10 -13.26
N ASP A 108 -3.27 -4.13 -13.16
CA ASP A 108 -2.33 -4.06 -14.29
C ASP A 108 -1.65 -5.43 -14.43
N GLY A 109 -2.28 -6.34 -15.14
CA GLY A 109 -2.06 -7.78 -15.04
C GLY A 109 -2.81 -8.38 -13.84
N ASP A 110 -2.78 -9.70 -13.71
CA ASP A 110 -3.34 -10.39 -12.55
C ASP A 110 -2.59 -9.96 -11.29
N CYS A 111 -3.30 -9.68 -10.21
CA CYS A 111 -2.69 -9.21 -8.98
C CYS A 111 -3.40 -9.71 -7.72
N VAL A 112 -2.68 -9.69 -6.61
CA VAL A 112 -3.16 -10.03 -5.27
C VAL A 112 -3.00 -8.82 -4.37
N LEU A 113 -4.07 -8.44 -3.70
CA LEU A 113 -4.10 -7.35 -2.73
C LEU A 113 -4.49 -7.86 -1.36
N LEU A 114 -3.96 -7.25 -0.32
CA LEU A 114 -4.42 -7.42 1.05
C LEU A 114 -5.25 -6.19 1.44
N ARG A 115 -6.53 -6.40 1.73
CA ARG A 115 -7.45 -5.36 2.17
C ARG A 115 -7.47 -5.25 3.69
N TYR A 116 -7.30 -4.05 4.20
CA TYR A 116 -7.32 -3.71 5.62
C TYR A 116 -8.51 -2.83 5.94
N GLU A 117 -9.41 -3.32 6.79
CA GLU A 117 -10.52 -2.52 7.31
C GLU A 117 -10.03 -1.54 8.39
N ARG A 118 -10.57 -0.32 8.39
CA ARG A 118 -10.20 0.72 9.36
C ARG A 118 -10.35 0.26 10.81
N TYR A 119 -11.47 -0.37 11.12
CA TYR A 119 -11.77 -0.83 12.48
C TYR A 119 -10.74 -1.86 12.96
N GLU A 120 -10.40 -2.83 12.13
CA GLU A 120 -9.44 -3.88 12.44
C GLU A 120 -8.03 -3.33 12.62
N ALA A 121 -7.60 -2.43 11.75
CA ALA A 121 -6.31 -1.77 11.87
C ALA A 121 -6.21 -0.91 13.14
N LEU A 122 -7.27 -0.17 13.51
CA LEU A 122 -7.31 0.58 14.76
C LEU A 122 -7.26 -0.33 15.98
N ASN A 123 -7.96 -1.48 15.95
CA ASN A 123 -7.92 -2.46 17.04
C ASN A 123 -6.53 -3.09 17.20
N PHE A 124 -5.84 -3.35 16.09
CA PHE A 124 -4.46 -3.81 16.14
C PHE A 124 -3.59 -2.83 16.94
N PHE A 125 -3.60 -1.54 16.58
CA PHE A 125 -2.79 -0.54 17.28
C PHE A 125 -3.21 -0.31 18.74
N ARG A 126 -4.50 -0.42 19.07
CA ARG A 126 -4.99 -0.31 20.46
C ARG A 126 -4.44 -1.37 21.41
N LYS A 127 -4.08 -2.53 20.87
CA LYS A 127 -3.49 -3.65 21.61
C LYS A 127 -1.97 -3.59 21.72
N LYS A 128 -1.32 -2.63 21.03
CA LYS A 128 0.13 -2.49 20.95
C LYS A 128 0.60 -1.26 21.74
N PRO A 129 1.90 -1.19 22.11
CA PRO A 129 2.49 0.02 22.67
C PRO A 129 2.29 1.22 21.74
N GLU A 130 2.02 2.40 22.29
CA GLU A 130 1.84 3.66 21.53
C GLU A 130 2.99 3.94 20.56
N LYS A 131 4.21 3.54 20.91
CA LYS A 131 5.39 3.67 20.06
C LYS A 131 5.18 3.05 18.67
N LEU A 132 4.45 1.94 18.56
CA LEU A 132 4.22 1.28 17.27
C LEU A 132 3.33 2.16 16.37
N PHE A 133 2.28 2.75 16.92
CA PHE A 133 1.43 3.67 16.18
C PHE A 133 2.18 4.93 15.75
N ASN A 134 3.09 5.44 16.58
CA ASN A 134 3.95 6.56 16.24
C ASN A 134 4.91 6.24 15.08
N ILE A 135 5.48 5.02 15.03
CA ILE A 135 6.29 4.54 13.90
C ILE A 135 5.44 4.47 12.63
N PHE A 136 4.25 3.88 12.72
CA PHE A 136 3.31 3.78 11.60
C PHE A 136 2.96 5.17 11.03
N THR A 137 2.64 6.13 11.88
CA THR A 137 2.32 7.51 11.48
C THR A 137 3.51 8.19 10.78
N LYS A 138 4.73 8.01 11.30
CA LYS A 138 5.95 8.52 10.64
C LYS A 138 6.16 7.90 9.26
N ASN A 139 5.90 6.60 9.11
CA ASN A 139 6.00 5.93 7.83
C ASN A 139 4.98 6.47 6.81
N ILE A 140 3.75 6.77 7.25
CA ILE A 140 2.75 7.43 6.39
C ILE A 140 3.26 8.80 5.92
N ILE A 141 3.80 9.61 6.83
CA ILE A 141 4.36 10.92 6.47
C ILE A 141 5.49 10.75 5.45
N GLU A 142 6.40 9.81 5.64
CA GLU A 142 7.49 9.52 4.69
C GLU A 142 6.93 9.13 3.31
N ILE A 143 5.89 8.29 3.25
CA ILE A 143 5.22 7.91 2.00
C ILE A 143 4.63 9.15 1.31
N GLN A 144 3.92 10.00 2.04
CA GLN A 144 3.32 11.22 1.48
C GLN A 144 4.39 12.18 0.96
N GLN A 145 5.49 12.37 1.70
CA GLN A 145 6.61 13.21 1.25
C GLN A 145 7.23 12.70 -0.06
N ARG A 146 7.42 11.39 -0.20
CA ARG A 146 7.91 10.77 -1.45
C ARG A 146 6.94 10.98 -2.61
N LYS A 147 5.64 10.83 -2.38
CA LYS A 147 4.61 11.09 -3.40
C LYS A 147 4.63 12.55 -3.86
N ILE A 148 4.68 13.51 -2.94
CA ILE A 148 4.77 14.95 -3.24
C ILE A 148 6.05 15.26 -4.02
N SER A 149 7.20 14.73 -3.61
CA SER A 149 8.47 14.92 -4.30
C SER A 149 8.41 14.43 -5.76
N ASN A 150 7.88 13.23 -5.97
CA ASN A 150 7.72 12.66 -7.31
C ASN A 150 6.78 13.51 -8.18
N MET A 151 5.66 13.97 -7.62
CA MET A 151 4.73 14.87 -8.31
C MET A 151 5.40 16.20 -8.71
N ASN A 152 6.21 16.77 -7.83
CA ASN A 152 6.95 18.01 -8.12
C ASN A 152 7.95 17.81 -9.26
N VAL A 153 8.65 16.68 -9.32
CA VAL A 153 9.56 16.34 -10.43
C VAL A 153 8.78 16.21 -11.75
N GLN A 154 7.63 15.52 -11.73
CA GLN A 154 6.78 15.39 -12.92
C GLN A 154 6.26 16.76 -13.40
N LEU A 155 5.79 17.59 -12.47
CA LEU A 155 5.32 18.95 -12.78
C LEU A 155 6.43 19.82 -13.39
N LEU A 156 7.65 19.73 -12.82
CA LEU A 156 8.80 20.46 -13.36
C LEU A 156 9.12 20.02 -14.80
N ASN A 157 9.10 18.72 -15.06
CA ASN A 157 9.36 18.16 -16.38
C ASN A 157 8.30 18.61 -17.41
N LEU A 158 7.02 18.62 -17.02
CA LEU A 158 5.94 19.11 -17.86
C LEU A 158 6.10 20.61 -18.18
N LYS A 159 6.41 21.45 -17.18
CA LYS A 159 6.67 22.87 -17.39
C LYS A 159 7.85 23.11 -18.34
N LYS A 160 8.95 22.36 -18.20
CA LYS A 160 10.10 22.46 -19.11
C LYS A 160 9.73 22.13 -20.56
N ARG A 161 8.93 21.06 -20.79
CA ARG A 161 8.45 20.70 -22.12
C ARG A 161 7.59 21.82 -22.73
N LEU A 162 6.61 22.34 -22.00
CA LEU A 162 5.75 23.44 -22.47
C LEU A 162 6.55 24.69 -22.83
N LEU A 163 7.56 25.06 -22.04
CA LEU A 163 8.42 26.21 -22.33
C LEU A 163 9.30 25.98 -23.57
N ASN A 164 9.75 24.77 -23.83
CA ASN A 164 10.52 24.46 -25.03
C ASN A 164 9.64 24.42 -26.29
N ASP A 165 8.37 23.98 -26.16
CA ASP A 165 7.42 23.94 -27.29
C ASP A 165 6.85 25.32 -27.68
N THR A 166 6.98 26.34 -26.81
CA THR A 166 6.53 27.71 -27.04
C THR A 166 7.60 28.64 -27.64
N ASN A 167 8.84 28.16 -27.81
CA ASN A 167 9.92 28.92 -28.44
C ASN A 167 9.99 28.67 -29.96
N TRP A 168 8.92 29.05 -30.71
CA TRP A 168 8.91 29.16 -32.18
C TRP A 168 8.72 30.62 -32.61
#